data_c416deb8a8b71534d1a5dd76ecf5db07
#
_entry.id   c416deb8a8b71534d1a5dd76ecf5db07
#
_cell.length_a   1.000
_cell.length_b   1.000
_cell.length_c   1.000
_cell.angle_alpha   90.00
_cell.angle_beta   90.00
_cell.angle_gamma   90.00
#
_symmetry.space_group_name_H-M   'P 1'
#
loop_
_entity.id
_entity.type
_entity.pdbx_description
1 polymer ?
#
loop_
_entity_poly.entity_id
_entity_poly.type
_entity_poly.pdbx_seq_one_letter_code
_entity_poly.pdbx_strand_id
1 'polypeptide(L)'
;FVAESGAGNIRVYRGLDAQGKPQQAQVFASGFKRPYGIAFYPSGADPQWIYIGSENEVVRFAYRNGDLQARGAAEHLLDLPTGGHWTRDLAFSADGKTLFVAVGSRSNVDDPDTTPAEKQRANILAFDADGNNRRVYASGIRNPSGIAVDPASGQLWCVVNERDGLGDDLVPDYLTSVREGGFYGWPWWYLGAHQDPRHAGKHPELADRAIVPDVLLQPHNAPLQLAFYDGKSFPAEYRGDIFLSAHGSWNKSIRVGYEVMRAPRHGSAKADGGYEDFLTGFVLPDGSVWGRPVGVAVAADGALLVSDDGSGSIWRVTWVGR
;
A
#
# COMPACT_ATOMS: atom_id res chain seq x y z
N PHE A 1 -12.50 -0.11 -9.12
CA PHE A 1 -12.99 0.51 -7.89
C PHE A 1 -11.94 1.48 -7.38
N VAL A 2 -12.39 2.59 -6.80
CA VAL A 2 -11.52 3.66 -6.26
C VAL A 2 -12.04 4.09 -4.90
N ALA A 3 -11.14 4.14 -3.92
CA ALA A 3 -11.44 4.72 -2.62
C ALA A 3 -11.26 6.24 -2.69
N GLU A 4 -12.35 6.98 -2.54
CA GLU A 4 -12.38 8.44 -2.46
C GLU A 4 -12.28 8.85 -0.99
N SER A 5 -11.08 8.80 -0.42
CA SER A 5 -10.84 8.93 1.02
C SER A 5 -11.39 10.24 1.60
N GLY A 6 -11.23 11.36 0.88
CA GLY A 6 -11.74 12.66 1.29
C GLY A 6 -13.27 12.77 1.25
N ALA A 7 -13.92 12.05 0.34
CA ALA A 7 -15.38 12.02 0.19
C ALA A 7 -16.06 10.92 1.03
N GLY A 8 -15.29 9.98 1.56
CA GLY A 8 -15.82 8.83 2.31
C GLY A 8 -16.58 7.84 1.45
N ASN A 9 -16.20 7.69 0.17
CA ASN A 9 -16.89 6.89 -0.81
C ASN A 9 -15.98 5.79 -1.39
N ILE A 10 -16.61 4.73 -1.89
CA ILE A 10 -16.03 3.82 -2.86
C ILE A 10 -16.76 4.06 -4.19
N ARG A 11 -16.00 4.40 -5.22
CA ARG A 11 -16.52 4.62 -6.57
C ARG A 11 -16.18 3.46 -7.49
N VAL A 12 -17.06 3.13 -8.40
CA VAL A 12 -16.83 2.14 -9.45
C VAL A 12 -16.93 2.81 -10.83
N TYR A 13 -15.97 2.49 -11.69
CA TYR A 13 -15.96 2.86 -13.10
C TYR A 13 -16.03 1.60 -13.94
N ARG A 14 -16.83 1.64 -15.02
CA ARG A 14 -16.98 0.50 -15.93
C ARG A 14 -17.09 0.92 -17.38
N GLY A 15 -16.56 0.03 -18.23
CA GLY A 15 -16.49 0.26 -19.67
C GLY A 15 -15.59 1.45 -20.01
N LEU A 16 -14.92 1.38 -21.13
CA LEU A 16 -14.16 2.49 -21.66
C LEU A 16 -14.67 2.80 -23.06
N ASP A 17 -14.84 4.08 -23.38
CA ASP A 17 -15.06 4.54 -24.74
C ASP A 17 -13.74 4.54 -25.56
N ALA A 18 -13.83 4.94 -26.82
CA ALA A 18 -12.66 5.01 -27.70
C ALA A 18 -11.59 6.04 -27.26
N GLN A 19 -11.97 6.96 -26.37
CA GLN A 19 -11.07 7.98 -25.77
C GLN A 19 -10.54 7.54 -24.40
N GLY A 20 -10.87 6.31 -23.93
CA GLY A 20 -10.46 5.78 -22.65
C GLY A 20 -11.24 6.32 -21.46
N LYS A 21 -12.36 7.00 -21.65
CA LYS A 21 -13.22 7.47 -20.57
C LYS A 21 -14.20 6.38 -20.13
N PRO A 22 -14.49 6.29 -18.82
CA PRO A 22 -15.47 5.32 -18.34
C PRO A 22 -16.87 5.68 -18.83
N GLN A 23 -17.58 4.68 -19.36
CA GLN A 23 -18.96 4.82 -19.80
C GLN A 23 -19.94 4.88 -18.62
N GLN A 24 -19.57 4.29 -17.50
CA GLN A 24 -20.33 4.30 -16.25
C GLN A 24 -19.42 4.68 -15.09
N ALA A 25 -19.92 5.57 -14.23
CA ALA A 25 -19.28 5.99 -13.00
C ALA A 25 -20.34 6.14 -11.92
N GLN A 26 -20.22 5.38 -10.84
CA GLN A 26 -21.22 5.34 -9.76
C GLN A 26 -20.54 5.29 -8.41
N VAL A 27 -21.18 5.85 -7.38
CA VAL A 27 -20.80 5.60 -5.99
C VAL A 27 -21.31 4.20 -5.64
N PHE A 28 -20.38 3.28 -5.40
CA PHE A 28 -20.69 1.90 -5.01
C PHE A 28 -21.22 1.84 -3.58
N ALA A 29 -20.53 2.51 -2.66
CA ALA A 29 -20.91 2.64 -1.26
C ALA A 29 -20.33 3.93 -0.67
N SER A 30 -20.90 4.43 0.42
CA SER A 30 -20.53 5.70 1.05
C SER A 30 -20.66 5.64 2.58
N GLY A 31 -20.21 6.69 3.25
CA GLY A 31 -20.31 6.83 4.71
C GLY A 31 -19.08 6.33 5.48
N PHE A 32 -17.98 6.08 4.78
CA PHE A 32 -16.73 5.63 5.40
C PHE A 32 -15.90 6.78 5.94
N LYS A 33 -15.18 6.52 7.02
CA LYS A 33 -14.16 7.43 7.51
C LYS A 33 -12.84 7.14 6.78
N ARG A 34 -12.50 7.97 5.78
CA ARG A 34 -11.27 7.84 4.96
C ARG A 34 -11.04 6.39 4.47
N PRO A 35 -11.88 5.85 3.58
CA PRO A 35 -11.65 4.54 3.01
C PRO A 35 -10.34 4.52 2.21
N TYR A 36 -9.64 3.39 2.21
CA TYR A 36 -8.37 3.25 1.51
C TYR A 36 -8.23 1.87 0.85
N GLY A 37 -8.16 0.80 1.65
CA GLY A 37 -7.98 -0.56 1.18
C GLY A 37 -9.25 -1.12 0.53
N ILE A 38 -9.07 -1.81 -0.59
CA ILE A 38 -10.15 -2.53 -1.28
C ILE A 38 -9.62 -3.92 -1.63
N ALA A 39 -10.30 -4.97 -1.15
CA ALA A 39 -9.97 -6.34 -1.49
C ALA A 39 -11.21 -7.12 -1.92
N PHE A 40 -11.05 -8.02 -2.88
CA PHE A 40 -12.11 -8.91 -3.34
C PHE A 40 -11.90 -10.32 -2.81
N TYR A 41 -13.02 -10.99 -2.43
CA TYR A 41 -12.96 -12.32 -1.84
C TYR A 41 -14.09 -13.24 -2.37
N PRO A 42 -13.79 -14.52 -2.67
CA PRO A 42 -12.43 -15.06 -2.81
C PRO A 42 -11.64 -14.33 -3.90
N SER A 43 -10.32 -14.35 -3.79
CA SER A 43 -9.45 -13.78 -4.83
C SER A 43 -9.64 -14.53 -6.15
N GLY A 44 -9.60 -13.81 -7.29
CA GLY A 44 -9.74 -14.41 -8.60
C GLY A 44 -10.90 -13.86 -9.43
N ALA A 45 -11.39 -14.65 -10.39
CA ALA A 45 -12.29 -14.18 -11.43
C ALA A 45 -13.76 -13.98 -10.98
N ASP A 46 -14.20 -14.61 -9.89
CA ASP A 46 -15.60 -14.57 -9.43
C ASP A 46 -15.69 -14.27 -7.91
N PRO A 47 -15.30 -13.08 -7.48
CA PRO A 47 -15.43 -12.68 -6.09
C PRO A 47 -16.89 -12.52 -5.69
N GLN A 48 -17.20 -12.90 -4.46
CA GLN A 48 -18.53 -12.83 -3.87
C GLN A 48 -18.65 -11.72 -2.81
N TRP A 49 -17.50 -11.16 -2.41
CA TRP A 49 -17.41 -10.10 -1.42
C TRP A 49 -16.41 -9.03 -1.86
N ILE A 50 -16.71 -7.80 -1.49
CA ILE A 50 -15.75 -6.68 -1.53
C ILE A 50 -15.54 -6.20 -0.10
N TYR A 51 -14.29 -6.14 0.33
CA TYR A 51 -13.84 -5.68 1.64
C TYR A 51 -13.32 -4.26 1.51
N ILE A 52 -13.67 -3.42 2.45
CA ILE A 52 -13.26 -2.01 2.52
C ILE A 52 -12.55 -1.78 3.85
N GLY A 53 -11.30 -1.36 3.79
CA GLY A 53 -10.53 -0.86 4.91
C GLY A 53 -10.66 0.65 5.00
N SER A 54 -11.23 1.14 6.09
CA SER A 54 -11.31 2.56 6.43
C SER A 54 -10.51 2.85 7.69
N GLU A 55 -10.30 4.13 8.04
CA GLU A 55 -9.45 4.50 9.18
C GLU A 55 -9.81 3.76 10.45
N ASN A 56 -11.10 3.52 10.69
CA ASN A 56 -11.62 3.02 11.96
C ASN A 56 -12.06 1.55 11.94
N GLU A 57 -12.21 0.95 10.75
CA GLU A 57 -12.85 -0.37 10.65
C GLU A 57 -12.53 -1.09 9.33
N VAL A 58 -12.82 -2.37 9.30
CA VAL A 58 -13.00 -3.13 8.06
C VAL A 58 -14.43 -3.61 7.99
N VAL A 59 -15.06 -3.38 6.84
CA VAL A 59 -16.39 -3.88 6.50
C VAL A 59 -16.35 -4.67 5.21
N ARG A 60 -17.39 -5.48 4.93
CA ARG A 60 -17.57 -6.11 3.64
C ARG A 60 -19.01 -5.98 3.12
N PHE A 61 -19.16 -6.09 1.81
CA PHE A 61 -20.45 -6.16 1.14
C PHE A 61 -20.51 -7.39 0.27
N ALA A 62 -21.69 -8.01 0.18
CA ALA A 62 -21.94 -8.98 -0.86
C ALA A 62 -21.73 -8.33 -2.24
N TYR A 63 -21.02 -9.02 -3.11
CA TYR A 63 -20.62 -8.52 -4.42
C TYR A 63 -20.83 -9.56 -5.50
N ARG A 64 -21.13 -9.11 -6.69
CA ARG A 64 -21.14 -9.90 -7.91
C ARG A 64 -20.52 -9.08 -9.04
N ASN A 65 -19.77 -9.74 -9.90
CA ASN A 65 -19.19 -9.08 -11.07
C ASN A 65 -20.23 -8.28 -11.85
N GLY A 66 -19.92 -7.01 -12.14
CA GLY A 66 -20.83 -6.09 -12.81
C GLY A 66 -21.60 -5.16 -11.86
N ASP A 67 -21.61 -5.39 -10.57
CA ASP A 67 -22.30 -4.50 -9.63
C ASP A 67 -21.76 -3.07 -9.68
N LEU A 68 -22.68 -2.10 -9.75
CA LEU A 68 -22.40 -0.67 -9.69
C LEU A 68 -22.75 -0.07 -8.33
N GLN A 69 -23.46 -0.79 -7.50
CA GLN A 69 -23.87 -0.41 -6.15
C GLN A 69 -23.77 -1.60 -5.22
N ALA A 70 -23.52 -1.35 -3.95
CA ALA A 70 -23.46 -2.37 -2.92
C ALA A 70 -24.79 -3.12 -2.78
N ARG A 71 -24.73 -4.43 -2.57
CA ARG A 71 -25.87 -5.29 -2.31
C ARG A 71 -26.16 -5.33 -0.82
N GLY A 72 -27.12 -4.54 -0.38
CA GLY A 72 -27.53 -4.51 1.02
C GLY A 72 -26.60 -3.66 1.92
N ALA A 73 -26.73 -3.87 3.22
CA ALA A 73 -25.94 -3.17 4.23
C ALA A 73 -24.52 -3.74 4.32
N ALA A 74 -23.59 -2.91 4.79
CA ALA A 74 -22.26 -3.36 5.17
C ALA A 74 -22.31 -4.37 6.33
N GLU A 75 -21.55 -5.44 6.21
CA GLU A 75 -21.23 -6.29 7.35
C GLU A 75 -19.95 -5.77 8.02
N HIS A 76 -20.08 -5.31 9.26
CA HIS A 76 -18.91 -4.91 10.07
C HIS A 76 -18.12 -6.15 10.49
N LEU A 77 -16.79 -6.09 10.31
CA LEU A 77 -15.92 -7.22 10.64
C LEU A 77 -15.06 -6.93 11.86
N LEU A 78 -14.41 -5.77 11.90
CA LEU A 78 -13.49 -5.43 12.98
C LEU A 78 -13.27 -3.91 13.11
N ASP A 79 -12.97 -3.48 14.33
CA ASP A 79 -12.55 -2.11 14.63
C ASP A 79 -11.02 -1.96 14.54
N LEU A 80 -10.58 -0.79 14.09
CA LEU A 80 -9.18 -0.42 13.95
C LEU A 80 -8.86 0.85 14.73
N PRO A 81 -7.62 1.00 15.24
CA PRO A 81 -7.22 2.18 16.00
C PRO A 81 -7.19 3.43 15.11
N THR A 82 -7.79 4.52 15.55
CA THR A 82 -7.88 5.79 14.81
C THR A 82 -6.77 6.78 15.16
N GLY A 83 -6.59 7.81 14.31
CA GLY A 83 -5.57 8.84 14.45
C GLY A 83 -4.18 8.41 13.92
N GLY A 84 -3.28 9.37 13.78
CA GLY A 84 -1.96 9.12 13.17
C GLY A 84 -2.06 8.70 11.71
N HIS A 85 -1.25 7.73 11.30
CA HIS A 85 -1.35 7.15 9.97
C HIS A 85 -2.67 6.40 9.83
N TRP A 86 -3.45 6.78 8.84
CA TRP A 86 -4.85 6.39 8.70
C TRP A 86 -5.13 5.39 7.58
N THR A 87 -4.17 5.13 6.71
CA THR A 87 -4.30 4.13 5.65
C THR A 87 -4.53 2.74 6.24
N ARG A 88 -5.43 1.97 5.62
CA ARG A 88 -5.79 0.61 6.03
C ARG A 88 -5.89 -0.24 4.78
N ASP A 89 -4.73 -0.60 4.23
CA ASP A 89 -4.73 -1.46 3.06
C ASP A 89 -5.00 -2.92 3.44
N LEU A 90 -5.57 -3.67 2.50
CA LEU A 90 -6.08 -5.01 2.70
C LEU A 90 -5.54 -5.96 1.62
N ALA A 91 -5.13 -7.15 2.03
CA ALA A 91 -4.80 -8.23 1.10
C ALA A 91 -5.22 -9.58 1.68
N PHE A 92 -5.61 -10.51 0.81
CA PHE A 92 -5.83 -11.89 1.21
C PHE A 92 -4.61 -12.75 0.88
N SER A 93 -4.32 -13.73 1.76
CA SER A 93 -3.35 -14.78 1.42
C SER A 93 -3.79 -15.55 0.16
N ALA A 94 -2.84 -16.17 -0.53
CA ALA A 94 -3.12 -16.91 -1.77
C ALA A 94 -4.15 -18.04 -1.59
N ASP A 95 -4.22 -18.64 -0.41
CA ASP A 95 -5.20 -19.68 -0.06
C ASP A 95 -6.54 -19.09 0.45
N GLY A 96 -6.65 -17.76 0.53
CA GLY A 96 -7.84 -17.04 0.99
C GLY A 96 -8.13 -17.15 2.49
N LYS A 97 -7.31 -17.84 3.29
CA LYS A 97 -7.62 -18.06 4.71
C LYS A 97 -7.27 -16.89 5.62
N THR A 98 -6.34 -16.05 5.20
CA THR A 98 -5.86 -14.93 6.01
C THR A 98 -6.18 -13.60 5.32
N LEU A 99 -6.84 -12.72 6.04
CA LEU A 99 -6.96 -11.30 5.73
C LEU A 99 -5.84 -10.53 6.42
N PHE A 100 -4.96 -9.92 5.65
CA PHE A 100 -3.94 -8.98 6.13
C PHE A 100 -4.49 -7.57 6.15
N VAL A 101 -4.19 -6.83 7.22
CA VAL A 101 -4.60 -5.43 7.42
C VAL A 101 -3.38 -4.61 7.83
N ALA A 102 -3.04 -3.62 7.02
CA ALA A 102 -1.95 -2.68 7.33
C ALA A 102 -2.40 -1.62 8.34
N VAL A 103 -1.62 -1.42 9.41
CA VAL A 103 -1.94 -0.43 10.46
C VAL A 103 -0.68 0.36 10.80
N GLY A 104 -0.59 1.58 10.28
CA GLY A 104 0.54 2.48 10.55
C GLY A 104 0.57 3.02 11.98
N SER A 105 1.70 3.57 12.40
CA SER A 105 1.91 4.18 13.72
C SER A 105 0.98 5.38 13.95
N ARG A 106 0.80 5.76 15.19
CA ARG A 106 0.10 6.99 15.55
C ARG A 106 1.00 8.22 15.41
N SER A 107 2.25 8.07 15.80
CA SER A 107 3.25 9.13 15.84
C SER A 107 4.38 8.89 14.84
N ASN A 108 5.32 9.83 14.81
CA ASN A 108 6.55 9.68 14.05
C ASN A 108 7.44 8.56 14.59
N VAL A 109 7.70 8.57 15.92
CA VAL A 109 8.68 7.64 16.52
C VAL A 109 8.47 7.47 18.04
N ASP A 110 7.24 7.58 18.54
CA ASP A 110 6.97 7.37 19.96
C ASP A 110 7.08 5.89 20.33
N ASP A 111 7.55 5.69 21.56
CA ASP A 111 7.77 4.36 22.11
C ASP A 111 6.46 3.70 22.56
N PRO A 112 6.05 2.58 21.98
CA PRO A 112 4.82 1.89 22.35
C PRO A 112 4.80 1.37 23.80
N ASP A 113 5.97 1.21 24.45
CA ASP A 113 6.03 0.79 25.85
C ASP A 113 5.56 1.89 26.79
N THR A 114 5.76 3.15 26.42
CA THR A 114 5.38 4.32 27.20
C THR A 114 4.20 5.09 26.61
N THR A 115 3.81 4.79 25.38
CA THR A 115 2.73 5.47 24.65
C THR A 115 1.60 4.49 24.32
N PRO A 116 0.56 4.36 25.18
CA PRO A 116 -0.52 3.38 24.98
C PRO A 116 -1.21 3.47 23.62
N ALA A 117 -1.23 4.66 23.01
CA ALA A 117 -1.86 4.90 21.72
C ALA A 117 -1.09 4.28 20.53
N GLU A 118 0.15 3.82 20.74
CA GLU A 118 0.95 3.07 19.76
C GLU A 118 0.74 1.57 19.84
N LYS A 119 0.09 1.07 20.88
CA LYS A 119 -0.15 -0.38 21.01
C LYS A 119 -0.92 -0.92 19.83
N GLN A 120 -0.44 -2.04 19.27
CA GLN A 120 -1.01 -2.73 18.10
C GLN A 120 -1.01 -1.88 16.81
N ARG A 121 -0.11 -0.92 16.72
CA ARG A 121 0.15 -0.10 15.54
C ARG A 121 1.56 -0.35 15.01
N ALA A 122 1.90 0.26 13.88
CA ALA A 122 3.14 -0.01 13.15
C ALA A 122 3.32 -1.50 12.86
N ASN A 123 2.22 -2.14 12.43
CA ASN A 123 2.10 -3.58 12.26
C ASN A 123 1.34 -3.94 11.00
N ILE A 124 1.56 -5.16 10.52
CA ILE A 124 0.57 -5.85 9.71
C ILE A 124 -0.15 -6.83 10.62
N LEU A 125 -1.46 -6.68 10.71
CA LEU A 125 -2.34 -7.58 11.44
C LEU A 125 -2.86 -8.67 10.52
N ALA A 126 -3.13 -9.84 11.06
CA ALA A 126 -3.76 -10.94 10.35
C ALA A 126 -5.01 -11.42 11.08
N PHE A 127 -6.01 -11.77 10.28
CA PHE A 127 -7.31 -12.28 10.69
C PHE A 127 -7.70 -13.45 9.78
N ASP A 128 -8.69 -14.23 10.14
CA ASP A 128 -9.38 -15.04 9.13
C ASP A 128 -10.30 -14.15 8.24
N ALA A 129 -10.87 -14.75 7.20
CA ALA A 129 -11.69 -13.99 6.25
C ALA A 129 -12.92 -13.32 6.90
N ASP A 130 -13.42 -13.85 8.02
CA ASP A 130 -14.57 -13.30 8.74
C ASP A 130 -14.17 -12.29 9.84
N GLY A 131 -12.89 -11.87 9.89
CA GLY A 131 -12.39 -10.88 10.83
C GLY A 131 -12.06 -11.43 12.22
N ASN A 132 -12.13 -12.74 12.42
CA ASN A 132 -11.80 -13.39 13.69
C ASN A 132 -10.29 -13.71 13.80
N ASN A 133 -9.87 -14.26 14.94
CA ASN A 133 -8.52 -14.78 15.18
C ASN A 133 -7.40 -13.75 14.96
N ARG A 134 -7.61 -12.52 15.45
CA ARG A 134 -6.65 -11.42 15.36
C ARG A 134 -5.28 -11.80 15.92
N ARG A 135 -4.24 -11.56 15.12
CA ARG A 135 -2.84 -11.66 15.54
C ARG A 135 -1.99 -10.60 14.85
N VAL A 136 -0.84 -10.29 15.46
CA VAL A 136 0.20 -9.49 14.80
C VAL A 136 0.97 -10.41 13.87
N TYR A 137 0.91 -10.15 12.56
CA TYR A 137 1.64 -10.91 11.56
C TYR A 137 3.10 -10.47 11.48
N ALA A 138 3.34 -9.16 11.45
CA ALA A 138 4.67 -8.56 11.49
C ALA A 138 4.62 -7.21 12.21
N SER A 139 5.72 -6.81 12.84
CA SER A 139 5.81 -5.63 13.69
C SER A 139 7.00 -4.73 13.36
N GLY A 140 7.03 -3.54 13.94
CA GLY A 140 8.10 -2.57 13.72
C GLY A 140 8.11 -1.99 12.31
N ILE A 141 6.96 -1.99 11.63
CA ILE A 141 6.75 -1.43 10.29
C ILE A 141 6.03 -0.11 10.47
N ARG A 142 6.75 1.01 10.45
CA ARG A 142 6.21 2.32 10.85
C ARG A 142 4.88 2.66 10.20
N ASN A 143 4.82 2.73 8.89
CA ASN A 143 3.59 2.97 8.14
C ASN A 143 3.54 2.10 6.89
N PRO A 144 3.05 0.85 7.01
CA PRO A 144 2.79 0.00 5.86
C PRO A 144 1.58 0.56 5.11
N SER A 145 1.81 1.46 4.17
CA SER A 145 0.75 2.17 3.46
C SER A 145 0.05 1.30 2.41
N GLY A 146 0.80 0.48 1.71
CA GLY A 146 0.29 -0.45 0.69
C GLY A 146 0.81 -1.87 0.93
N ILE A 147 -0.05 -2.87 0.75
CA ILE A 147 0.29 -4.29 0.84
C ILE A 147 -0.27 -5.08 -0.35
N ALA A 148 0.47 -6.06 -0.81
CA ALA A 148 0.00 -7.00 -1.84
C ALA A 148 0.62 -8.38 -1.64
N VAL A 149 -0.11 -9.42 -2.05
CA VAL A 149 0.40 -10.79 -2.07
C VAL A 149 0.91 -11.11 -3.47
N ASP A 150 2.15 -11.55 -3.57
CA ASP A 150 2.74 -12.02 -4.82
C ASP A 150 1.94 -13.21 -5.38
N PRO A 151 1.33 -13.10 -6.55
CA PRO A 151 0.51 -14.18 -7.10
C PRO A 151 1.30 -15.44 -7.45
N ALA A 152 2.62 -15.32 -7.62
CA ALA A 152 3.47 -16.45 -7.97
C ALA A 152 3.95 -17.24 -6.76
N SER A 153 4.30 -16.56 -5.67
CA SER A 153 4.88 -17.21 -4.47
C SER A 153 3.94 -17.25 -3.27
N GLY A 154 2.88 -16.44 -3.25
CA GLY A 154 2.02 -16.25 -2.09
C GLY A 154 2.64 -15.40 -0.98
N GLN A 155 3.84 -14.83 -1.20
CA GLN A 155 4.53 -13.98 -0.24
C GLN A 155 3.85 -12.62 -0.13
N LEU A 156 3.58 -12.17 1.10
CA LEU A 156 3.10 -10.81 1.36
C LEU A 156 4.25 -9.81 1.19
N TRP A 157 3.96 -8.69 0.55
CA TRP A 157 4.86 -7.55 0.39
C TRP A 157 4.21 -6.26 0.88
N CYS A 158 5.03 -5.28 1.30
CA CYS A 158 4.55 -3.95 1.65
C CYS A 158 5.50 -2.85 1.19
N VAL A 159 4.92 -1.67 0.97
CA VAL A 159 5.64 -0.39 0.88
C VAL A 159 5.46 0.37 2.17
N VAL A 160 6.51 1.05 2.62
CA VAL A 160 6.56 1.63 3.96
C VAL A 160 7.11 3.05 3.91
N ASN A 161 6.40 3.95 4.58
CA ASN A 161 6.90 5.29 4.86
C ASN A 161 7.62 5.28 6.22
N GLU A 162 8.90 5.59 6.20
CA GLU A 162 9.73 5.62 7.40
C GLU A 162 9.66 6.95 8.16
N ARG A 163 10.38 7.00 9.28
CA ARG A 163 10.35 8.12 10.22
C ARG A 163 11.06 9.36 9.69
N ASP A 164 10.53 10.51 10.07
CA ASP A 164 11.06 11.82 9.75
C ASP A 164 11.99 12.36 10.85
N GLY A 165 12.78 13.39 10.51
CA GLY A 165 13.55 14.18 11.49
C GLY A 165 14.97 13.67 11.73
N LEU A 166 15.53 12.90 10.78
CA LEU A 166 16.96 12.57 10.71
C LEU A 166 17.65 13.19 9.48
N GLY A 167 17.07 14.27 8.94
CA GLY A 167 17.57 14.97 7.77
C GLY A 167 17.03 14.41 6.45
N ASP A 168 17.59 14.90 5.34
CA ASP A 168 17.11 14.57 4.01
C ASP A 168 17.40 13.12 3.57
N ASP A 169 18.44 12.50 4.13
CA ASP A 169 18.99 11.24 3.64
C ASP A 169 18.72 10.04 4.56
N LEU A 170 17.94 10.25 5.66
CA LEU A 170 17.52 9.22 6.61
C LEU A 170 16.08 9.47 7.11
N VAL A 171 15.27 8.42 7.30
CA VAL A 171 15.49 6.98 7.05
C VAL A 171 14.91 6.67 5.68
N PRO A 172 15.54 5.82 4.86
CA PRO A 172 14.96 5.40 3.60
C PRO A 172 13.57 4.82 3.78
N ASP A 173 12.62 5.25 2.95
CA ASP A 173 11.40 4.51 2.70
C ASP A 173 11.76 3.16 2.06
N TYR A 174 10.86 2.18 2.04
CA TYR A 174 11.24 0.88 1.49
C TYR A 174 10.07 0.06 0.93
N LEU A 175 10.44 -0.89 0.09
CA LEU A 175 9.62 -2.01 -0.36
C LEU A 175 10.22 -3.30 0.21
N THR A 176 9.41 -4.17 0.80
CA THR A 176 9.92 -5.42 1.39
C THR A 176 8.91 -6.56 1.39
N SER A 177 9.43 -7.79 1.31
CA SER A 177 8.68 -8.99 1.63
C SER A 177 8.43 -9.06 3.14
N VAL A 178 7.23 -9.44 3.54
CA VAL A 178 6.82 -9.46 4.94
C VAL A 178 6.83 -10.88 5.48
N ARG A 179 7.65 -11.13 6.51
CA ARG A 179 7.77 -12.45 7.15
C ARG A 179 6.87 -12.54 8.37
N GLU A 180 6.17 -13.65 8.55
CA GLU A 180 5.40 -13.91 9.77
C GLU A 180 6.32 -13.92 10.99
N GLY A 181 5.94 -13.18 12.04
CA GLY A 181 6.76 -12.96 13.24
C GLY A 181 7.93 -12.00 13.02
N GLY A 182 8.07 -11.41 11.82
CA GLY A 182 9.15 -10.47 11.49
C GLY A 182 9.06 -9.16 12.28
N PHE A 183 10.22 -8.59 12.62
CA PHE A 183 10.37 -7.28 13.21
C PHE A 183 11.24 -6.41 12.32
N TYR A 184 10.73 -5.23 11.92
CA TYR A 184 11.37 -4.34 10.94
C TYR A 184 12.01 -3.09 11.57
N GLY A 185 12.02 -3.01 12.88
CA GLY A 185 12.85 -2.08 13.66
C GLY A 185 12.09 -0.95 14.35
N TRP A 186 11.12 -0.31 13.71
CA TRP A 186 10.42 0.84 14.30
C TRP A 186 9.80 0.53 15.68
N PRO A 187 9.90 1.42 16.65
CA PRO A 187 10.54 2.74 16.63
C PRO A 187 12.00 2.74 17.09
N TRP A 188 12.53 1.63 17.56
CA TRP A 188 13.82 1.57 18.27
C TRP A 188 15.01 1.37 17.34
N TRP A 189 14.78 0.72 16.19
CA TRP A 189 15.79 0.34 15.20
C TRP A 189 15.31 0.68 13.79
N TYR A 190 16.22 0.83 12.83
CA TYR A 190 15.93 0.98 11.40
C TYR A 190 17.05 0.33 10.57
N LEU A 191 16.77 -0.10 9.39
CA LEU A 191 17.70 -0.75 8.45
C LEU A 191 18.58 -1.81 9.15
N GLY A 192 17.95 -2.75 9.86
CA GLY A 192 18.65 -3.71 10.69
C GLY A 192 19.10 -3.11 12.03
N ALA A 193 20.37 -3.27 12.38
CA ALA A 193 20.91 -2.92 13.69
C ALA A 193 21.30 -1.43 13.88
N HIS A 194 20.69 -0.51 13.13
CA HIS A 194 20.89 0.93 13.36
C HIS A 194 19.90 1.41 14.41
N GLN A 195 20.40 1.81 15.58
CA GLN A 195 19.53 2.30 16.65
C GLN A 195 19.03 3.71 16.38
N ASP A 196 17.74 3.93 16.58
CA ASP A 196 17.16 5.28 16.51
C ASP A 196 17.72 6.14 17.65
N PRO A 197 18.26 7.34 17.36
CA PRO A 197 18.91 8.18 18.36
C PRO A 197 17.96 8.66 19.48
N ARG A 198 16.64 8.74 19.23
CA ARG A 198 15.67 9.06 20.29
C ARG A 198 15.46 7.91 21.29
N HIS A 199 15.85 6.72 20.90
CA HIS A 199 15.70 5.50 21.70
C HIS A 199 17.03 4.87 22.08
N ALA A 200 18.10 5.67 22.13
CA ALA A 200 19.44 5.20 22.48
C ALA A 200 19.44 4.36 23.77
N GLY A 201 20.02 3.15 23.68
CA GLY A 201 20.11 2.20 24.78
C GLY A 201 18.85 1.38 25.07
N LYS A 202 17.72 1.63 24.37
CA LYS A 202 16.50 0.83 24.52
C LYS A 202 16.52 -0.41 23.63
N HIS A 203 15.96 -1.49 24.13
CA HIS A 203 15.76 -2.75 23.41
C HIS A 203 16.98 -3.29 22.65
N PRO A 204 18.18 -3.36 23.28
CA PRO A 204 19.38 -3.88 22.61
C PRO A 204 19.20 -5.32 22.11
N GLU A 205 18.34 -6.10 22.72
CA GLU A 205 17.99 -7.48 22.31
C GLU A 205 17.24 -7.56 20.99
N LEU A 206 16.73 -6.45 20.47
CA LEU A 206 16.04 -6.39 19.18
C LEU A 206 16.96 -6.04 18.01
N ALA A 207 18.19 -5.61 18.26
CA ALA A 207 19.14 -5.20 17.22
C ALA A 207 19.32 -6.27 16.13
N ASP A 208 19.63 -7.49 16.56
CA ASP A 208 19.86 -8.63 15.66
C ASP A 208 18.55 -9.22 15.06
N ARG A 209 17.41 -8.76 15.54
CA ARG A 209 16.10 -9.19 15.05
C ARG A 209 15.50 -8.24 14.02
N ALA A 210 15.98 -7.01 13.95
CA ALA A 210 15.50 -6.01 13.01
C ALA A 210 15.90 -6.41 11.58
N ILE A 211 14.88 -6.65 10.76
CA ILE A 211 15.05 -7.10 9.37
C ILE A 211 15.48 -5.91 8.52
N VAL A 212 16.49 -6.11 7.68
CA VAL A 212 16.84 -5.16 6.62
C VAL A 212 15.84 -5.34 5.47
N PRO A 213 15.16 -4.27 5.01
CA PRO A 213 14.24 -4.35 3.87
C PRO A 213 14.89 -4.80 2.56
N ASP A 214 14.09 -5.38 1.66
CA ASP A 214 14.60 -5.91 0.38
C ASP A 214 15.04 -4.82 -0.60
N VAL A 215 14.28 -3.70 -0.68
CA VAL A 215 14.57 -2.58 -1.59
C VAL A 215 14.45 -1.27 -0.82
N LEU A 216 15.54 -0.54 -0.74
CA LEU A 216 15.57 0.78 -0.13
C LEU A 216 15.21 1.83 -1.18
N LEU A 217 14.24 2.65 -0.85
CA LEU A 217 13.81 3.79 -1.67
C LEU A 217 14.49 5.07 -1.18
N GLN A 218 14.42 6.14 -1.94
CA GLN A 218 14.86 7.42 -1.43
C GLN A 218 14.08 7.81 -0.16
N PRO A 219 14.73 8.38 0.87
CA PRO A 219 14.04 8.92 2.02
C PRO A 219 12.99 9.95 1.61
N HIS A 220 11.85 9.91 2.26
CA HIS A 220 10.73 10.83 2.03
C HIS A 220 9.99 10.67 0.68
N ASN A 221 10.16 9.57 -0.02
CA ASN A 221 9.43 9.26 -1.25
C ASN A 221 7.92 9.13 -1.03
N ALA A 222 7.52 8.75 0.18
CA ALA A 222 6.15 8.49 0.57
C ALA A 222 5.45 7.45 -0.34
N PRO A 223 5.96 6.20 -0.43
CA PRO A 223 5.30 5.17 -1.22
C PRO A 223 3.94 4.82 -0.62
N LEU A 224 2.90 4.65 -1.47
CA LEU A 224 1.54 4.45 -1.00
C LEU A 224 0.94 3.09 -1.38
N GLN A 225 1.17 2.61 -2.61
CA GLN A 225 0.58 1.36 -3.07
C GLN A 225 1.57 0.59 -3.95
N LEU A 226 1.38 -0.73 -4.05
CA LEU A 226 2.14 -1.60 -4.93
C LEU A 226 1.22 -2.58 -5.67
N ALA A 227 1.65 -3.03 -6.84
CA ALA A 227 0.99 -4.07 -7.61
C ALA A 227 2.03 -4.96 -8.31
N PHE A 228 1.82 -6.27 -8.29
CA PHE A 228 2.57 -7.21 -9.10
C PHE A 228 2.05 -7.17 -10.53
N TYR A 229 2.94 -7.04 -11.50
CA TYR A 229 2.52 -7.02 -12.89
C TYR A 229 2.38 -8.43 -13.47
N ASP A 230 1.15 -8.86 -13.61
CA ASP A 230 0.78 -10.14 -14.27
C ASP A 230 0.15 -9.93 -15.66
N GLY A 231 0.08 -8.67 -16.12
CA GLY A 231 -0.50 -8.27 -17.39
C GLY A 231 0.29 -8.77 -18.61
N LYS A 232 -0.32 -8.63 -19.78
CA LYS A 232 0.27 -9.01 -21.08
C LYS A 232 0.45 -7.83 -22.04
N SER A 233 0.10 -6.62 -21.60
CA SER A 233 0.22 -5.41 -22.42
C SER A 233 1.67 -4.91 -22.52
N PHE A 234 2.44 -5.01 -21.44
CA PHE A 234 3.85 -4.64 -21.43
C PHE A 234 4.74 -5.82 -21.91
N PRO A 235 5.98 -5.57 -22.32
CA PRO A 235 6.96 -6.61 -22.67
C PRO A 235 7.08 -7.69 -21.60
N ALA A 236 7.49 -8.89 -22.01
CA ALA A 236 7.53 -10.06 -21.13
C ALA A 236 8.46 -9.88 -19.91
N GLU A 237 9.48 -9.03 -20.05
CA GLU A 237 10.44 -8.71 -18.99
C GLU A 237 9.83 -7.99 -17.78
N TYR A 238 8.64 -7.38 -17.94
CA TYR A 238 7.93 -6.72 -16.85
C TYR A 238 7.10 -7.69 -15.99
N ARG A 239 6.91 -8.93 -16.48
CA ARG A 239 6.04 -9.88 -15.76
C ARG A 239 6.66 -10.33 -14.45
N GLY A 240 5.88 -10.20 -13.40
CA GLY A 240 6.28 -10.52 -12.04
C GLY A 240 6.98 -9.37 -11.31
N ASP A 241 7.31 -8.28 -12.00
CA ASP A 241 7.88 -7.10 -11.36
C ASP A 241 6.84 -6.36 -10.52
N ILE A 242 7.32 -5.52 -9.62
CA ILE A 242 6.48 -4.74 -8.74
C ILE A 242 6.46 -3.30 -9.22
N PHE A 243 5.26 -2.77 -9.47
CA PHE A 243 5.04 -1.35 -9.65
C PHE A 243 4.57 -0.74 -8.34
N LEU A 244 5.12 0.41 -7.97
CA LEU A 244 4.76 1.11 -6.73
C LEU A 244 4.65 2.62 -6.98
N SER A 245 3.66 3.25 -6.36
CA SER A 245 3.46 4.69 -6.41
C SER A 245 4.24 5.39 -5.32
N ALA A 246 4.87 6.52 -5.64
CA ALA A 246 5.45 7.45 -4.69
C ALA A 246 4.66 8.77 -4.73
N HIS A 247 4.05 9.12 -3.60
CA HIS A 247 3.22 10.33 -3.46
C HIS A 247 4.04 11.61 -3.43
N GLY A 248 5.31 11.50 -3.04
CA GLY A 248 6.29 12.55 -3.05
C GLY A 248 6.53 13.26 -1.72
N SER A 249 7.70 13.85 -1.62
CA SER A 249 8.21 14.46 -0.39
C SER A 249 7.53 15.78 -0.07
N TRP A 250 7.24 16.01 1.19
CA TRP A 250 6.80 17.30 1.72
C TRP A 250 7.87 18.00 2.57
N ASN A 251 8.87 17.25 3.05
CA ASN A 251 9.84 17.65 4.06
C ASN A 251 11.30 17.39 3.65
N LYS A 252 11.60 17.35 2.36
CA LYS A 252 12.96 17.20 1.81
C LYS A 252 13.38 18.48 1.07
N SER A 253 14.66 18.85 1.15
CA SER A 253 15.21 20.06 0.53
C SER A 253 15.04 20.06 -1.00
N ILE A 254 15.26 18.91 -1.63
CA ILE A 254 14.96 18.68 -3.05
C ILE A 254 13.82 17.66 -3.12
N ARG A 255 12.77 17.98 -3.87
CA ARG A 255 11.62 17.08 -4.05
C ARG A 255 12.05 15.74 -4.64
N VAL A 256 11.50 14.66 -4.08
CA VAL A 256 11.67 13.28 -4.56
C VAL A 256 10.31 12.58 -4.58
N GLY A 257 10.23 11.47 -5.29
CA GLY A 257 8.97 10.79 -5.53
C GLY A 257 8.12 11.56 -6.55
N TYR A 258 6.79 11.56 -6.39
CA TYR A 258 5.85 12.05 -7.39
C TYR A 258 5.96 11.26 -8.69
N GLU A 259 5.94 9.94 -8.57
CA GLU A 259 6.21 9.03 -9.68
C GLU A 259 5.60 7.65 -9.45
N VAL A 260 5.64 6.81 -10.46
CA VAL A 260 5.52 5.37 -10.30
C VAL A 260 6.87 4.76 -10.59
N MET A 261 7.33 3.91 -9.69
CA MET A 261 8.58 3.17 -9.79
C MET A 261 8.31 1.71 -10.18
N ARG A 262 9.31 1.07 -10.75
CA ARG A 262 9.37 -0.37 -11.02
C ARG A 262 10.49 -0.98 -10.20
N ALA A 263 10.20 -2.03 -9.45
CA ALA A 263 11.21 -2.87 -8.81
C ALA A 263 11.33 -4.18 -9.61
N PRO A 264 12.42 -4.37 -10.39
CA PRO A 264 12.63 -5.56 -11.19
C PRO A 264 12.83 -6.79 -10.31
N ARG A 265 12.31 -7.93 -10.77
CA ARG A 265 12.46 -9.24 -10.10
C ARG A 265 13.03 -10.31 -11.00
N HIS A 266 13.06 -10.10 -12.31
CA HIS A 266 13.58 -11.02 -13.31
C HIS A 266 13.10 -12.47 -13.14
N GLY A 267 11.82 -12.63 -12.79
CA GLY A 267 11.22 -13.94 -12.53
C GLY A 267 11.62 -14.59 -11.19
N SER A 268 12.36 -13.86 -10.34
CA SER A 268 12.71 -14.27 -8.97
C SER A 268 11.57 -14.00 -7.98
N ALA A 269 11.52 -14.77 -6.88
CA ALA A 269 10.67 -14.44 -5.73
C ALA A 269 11.20 -13.24 -4.92
N LYS A 270 12.45 -12.81 -5.16
CA LYS A 270 13.09 -11.67 -4.51
C LYS A 270 13.20 -10.51 -5.50
N ALA A 271 13.08 -9.29 -5.01
CA ALA A 271 13.49 -8.11 -5.76
C ALA A 271 15.03 -8.08 -5.87
N ASP A 272 15.55 -7.44 -6.92
CA ASP A 272 17.00 -7.36 -7.16
C ASP A 272 17.71 -6.35 -6.24
N GLY A 273 16.98 -5.75 -5.29
CA GLY A 273 17.48 -4.74 -4.35
C GLY A 273 17.47 -3.31 -4.90
N GLY A 274 17.11 -3.12 -6.18
CA GLY A 274 16.98 -1.83 -6.83
C GLY A 274 15.58 -1.52 -7.34
N TYR A 275 15.41 -0.30 -7.83
CA TYR A 275 14.20 0.15 -8.52
C TYR A 275 14.55 1.13 -9.64
N GLU A 276 13.62 1.34 -10.53
CA GLU A 276 13.72 2.26 -11.69
C GLU A 276 12.55 3.23 -11.68
N ASP A 277 12.79 4.46 -12.12
CA ASP A 277 11.72 5.40 -12.43
C ASP A 277 10.94 4.89 -13.64
N PHE A 278 9.62 4.80 -13.52
CA PHE A 278 8.78 4.25 -14.59
C PHE A 278 7.85 5.31 -15.20
N LEU A 279 7.10 6.02 -14.38
CA LEU A 279 6.20 7.09 -14.81
C LEU A 279 6.50 8.35 -14.01
N THR A 280 7.12 9.32 -14.66
CA THR A 280 7.62 10.56 -14.07
C THR A 280 6.97 11.79 -14.73
N GLY A 281 7.40 12.99 -14.31
CA GLY A 281 6.98 14.25 -14.90
C GLY A 281 5.87 14.98 -14.16
N PHE A 282 5.49 14.51 -12.97
CA PHE A 282 4.48 15.15 -12.12
C PHE A 282 5.00 16.39 -11.37
N VAL A 283 6.31 16.64 -11.42
CA VAL A 283 6.96 17.85 -10.91
C VAL A 283 7.48 18.65 -12.10
N LEU A 284 7.12 19.94 -12.18
CA LEU A 284 7.56 20.84 -13.24
C LEU A 284 8.96 21.39 -12.93
N PRO A 285 9.67 21.97 -13.95
CA PRO A 285 11.00 22.52 -13.75
C PRO A 285 11.09 23.65 -12.70
N ASP A 286 9.99 24.35 -12.43
CA ASP A 286 9.88 25.39 -11.40
C ASP A 286 9.63 24.80 -9.99
N GLY A 287 9.57 23.46 -9.86
CA GLY A 287 9.31 22.75 -8.62
C GLY A 287 7.84 22.66 -8.24
N SER A 288 6.91 23.17 -9.06
CA SER A 288 5.48 22.99 -8.82
C SER A 288 5.05 21.52 -9.08
N VAL A 289 4.12 21.04 -8.29
CA VAL A 289 3.60 19.67 -8.37
C VAL A 289 2.19 19.72 -8.93
N TRP A 290 1.94 19.00 -10.02
CA TRP A 290 0.61 18.95 -10.64
C TRP A 290 -0.06 17.57 -10.53
N GLY A 291 0.68 16.53 -10.16
CA GLY A 291 0.16 15.19 -9.94
C GLY A 291 0.86 14.50 -8.77
N ARG A 292 0.14 13.61 -8.10
CA ARG A 292 0.60 12.86 -6.93
C ARG A 292 0.06 11.43 -6.99
N PRO A 293 0.83 10.48 -7.52
CA PRO A 293 0.42 9.07 -7.63
C PRO A 293 0.08 8.45 -6.26
N VAL A 294 -1.06 7.77 -6.18
CA VAL A 294 -1.56 7.11 -4.96
C VAL A 294 -1.71 5.61 -5.14
N GLY A 295 -2.64 5.18 -5.97
CA GLY A 295 -2.92 3.76 -6.21
C GLY A 295 -2.32 3.29 -7.52
N VAL A 296 -1.86 2.04 -7.55
CA VAL A 296 -1.48 1.33 -8.76
C VAL A 296 -2.23 0.02 -8.86
N ALA A 297 -2.72 -0.32 -10.06
CA ALA A 297 -3.43 -1.57 -10.30
C ALA A 297 -3.23 -2.03 -11.75
N VAL A 298 -3.26 -3.33 -11.99
CA VAL A 298 -3.18 -3.91 -13.33
C VAL A 298 -4.60 -4.13 -13.84
N ALA A 299 -4.95 -3.54 -14.97
CA ALA A 299 -6.23 -3.73 -15.63
C ALA A 299 -6.30 -5.10 -16.33
N ALA A 300 -7.51 -5.58 -16.60
CA ALA A 300 -7.73 -6.88 -17.23
C ALA A 300 -7.07 -7.04 -18.62
N ASP A 301 -6.86 -5.93 -19.33
CA ASP A 301 -6.14 -5.90 -20.60
C ASP A 301 -4.62 -5.72 -20.47
N GLY A 302 -4.12 -5.66 -19.22
CA GLY A 302 -2.71 -5.52 -18.89
C GLY A 302 -2.18 -4.09 -18.85
N ALA A 303 -3.02 -3.07 -19.01
CA ALA A 303 -2.62 -1.70 -18.76
C ALA A 303 -2.36 -1.46 -17.27
N LEU A 304 -1.45 -0.55 -16.93
CA LEU A 304 -1.29 -0.06 -15.57
C LEU A 304 -2.21 1.13 -15.34
N LEU A 305 -3.03 1.05 -14.29
CA LEU A 305 -3.88 2.15 -13.83
C LEU A 305 -3.21 2.82 -12.63
N VAL A 306 -3.13 4.15 -12.66
CA VAL A 306 -2.53 4.96 -11.60
C VAL A 306 -3.53 6.02 -11.17
N SER A 307 -3.99 5.97 -9.93
CA SER A 307 -4.78 7.06 -9.36
C SER A 307 -3.88 8.20 -8.87
N ASP A 308 -4.34 9.42 -9.04
CA ASP A 308 -3.60 10.65 -8.76
C ASP A 308 -4.52 11.63 -8.05
N ASP A 309 -4.23 11.94 -6.79
CA ASP A 309 -5.04 12.86 -5.98
C ASP A 309 -4.66 14.33 -6.18
N GLY A 310 -3.48 14.61 -6.73
CA GLY A 310 -3.05 15.96 -7.08
C GLY A 310 -3.85 16.53 -8.24
N SER A 311 -4.06 15.74 -9.28
CA SER A 311 -4.84 16.13 -10.47
C SER A 311 -6.30 15.66 -10.44
N GLY A 312 -6.68 14.78 -9.51
CA GLY A 312 -7.99 14.15 -9.47
C GLY A 312 -8.24 13.21 -10.65
N SER A 313 -7.21 12.56 -11.15
CA SER A 313 -7.23 11.74 -12.36
C SER A 313 -6.93 10.27 -12.10
N ILE A 314 -7.28 9.43 -13.06
CA ILE A 314 -6.79 8.06 -13.16
C ILE A 314 -6.06 7.95 -14.50
N TRP A 315 -4.76 7.71 -14.44
CA TRP A 315 -3.92 7.52 -15.60
C TRP A 315 -3.98 6.07 -16.05
N ARG A 316 -4.03 5.86 -17.37
CA ARG A 316 -3.96 4.53 -17.96
C ARG A 316 -2.72 4.46 -18.82
N VAL A 317 -1.76 3.64 -18.40
CA VAL A 317 -0.48 3.45 -19.06
C VAL A 317 -0.50 2.15 -19.86
N THR A 318 -0.20 2.23 -21.14
CA THR A 318 -0.16 1.09 -22.06
C THR A 318 1.12 1.08 -22.86
N TRP A 319 1.54 -0.10 -23.28
CA TRP A 319 2.65 -0.26 -24.22
C TRP A 319 2.14 -0.06 -25.65
N VAL A 320 2.79 0.83 -26.40
CA VAL A 320 2.39 1.12 -27.80
C VAL A 320 3.30 0.43 -28.84
N GLY A 321 4.28 -0.34 -28.40
CA GLY A 321 5.24 -0.99 -29.25
C GLY A 321 6.23 0.02 -29.91
N ARG A 322 7.38 -0.43 -30.31
CA ARG A 322 8.22 0.22 -31.32
C ARG A 322 8.26 -0.64 -32.56
#